data_7eed14c62c08e6abbda267b85d3e3eca
#
_entry.id   7eed14c62c08e6abbda267b85d3e3eca
#
_cell.length_a   1.000
_cell.length_b   1.000
_cell.length_c   1.000
_cell.angle_alpha   90.00
_cell.angle_beta   90.00
_cell.angle_gamma   90.00
#
_symmetry.space_group_name_H-M   'P 1'
#
loop_
_entity.id
_entity.type
_entity.pdbx_description
1 polymer ?
#
loop_
_entity_poly.entity_id
_entity_poly.type
_entity_poly.pdbx_seq_one_letter_code
_entity_poly.pdbx_strand_id
1 'polypeptide(L)'
;MEPKKKKQVSPGAQHHKDAAPKGLVEMLTTMTNRFQLSMSEEDLIEIIKKSIKAVVSARGFENPSLGSDDNHLSELFARFLQQKDHHTGVLLWGKSGCGMTTRLKAVDLLMRNLLDLIPELEYLVQFVAATDLIYPNATMELYKELRVVDLLILDDLGYEQGRGNTSKLAQSLIGELLIKRHDEMRPTIISSLFDIDNLGDIYGQRVANIIRESYHVMELTTNFRREIINARQGHNPQYYEI
;
A
#
# COMPACT_ATOMS: atom_id res chain seq x y z
N MET A 1 -42.03 76.82 7.99
CA MET A 1 -41.95 75.83 6.89
C MET A 1 -40.54 75.35 6.84
N GLU A 2 -40.27 74.21 7.48
CA GLU A 2 -38.93 73.53 7.49
C GLU A 2 -38.79 72.55 6.32
N PRO A 3 -37.64 72.45 5.66
CA PRO A 3 -37.44 71.54 4.56
C PRO A 3 -37.09 70.18 5.06
N LYS A 4 -37.78 69.15 4.52
CA LYS A 4 -37.61 67.70 4.78
C LYS A 4 -36.21 67.18 4.37
N LYS A 5 -35.50 66.66 5.32
CA LYS A 5 -34.23 65.92 5.07
C LYS A 5 -34.49 64.61 4.25
N LYS A 6 -33.85 64.53 3.09
CA LYS A 6 -33.77 63.27 2.30
C LYS A 6 -32.89 62.28 3.04
N LYS A 7 -33.43 61.04 3.29
CA LYS A 7 -32.64 59.86 3.73
C LYS A 7 -31.72 59.45 2.60
N GLN A 8 -30.42 59.44 2.85
CA GLN A 8 -29.43 58.76 2.01
C GLN A 8 -29.56 57.28 2.22
N VAL A 9 -29.76 56.52 1.12
CA VAL A 9 -29.72 55.08 1.06
C VAL A 9 -28.25 54.67 0.95
N SER A 10 -27.75 53.87 1.87
CA SER A 10 -26.40 53.32 1.85
C SER A 10 -26.25 52.35 0.70
N PRO A 11 -25.09 52.32 -0.01
CA PRO A 11 -24.84 51.34 -1.08
C PRO A 11 -24.72 49.96 -0.48
N GLY A 12 -25.39 49.02 -1.13
CA GLY A 12 -25.41 47.59 -0.74
C GLY A 12 -24.02 47.01 -0.60
N ALA A 13 -23.88 46.17 0.40
CA ALA A 13 -22.72 45.32 0.62
C ALA A 13 -22.49 44.43 -0.60
N GLN A 14 -21.44 44.70 -1.34
CA GLN A 14 -20.90 43.77 -2.33
C GLN A 14 -20.33 42.57 -1.56
N HIS A 15 -20.98 41.43 -1.65
CA HIS A 15 -20.37 40.18 -1.28
C HIS A 15 -19.16 39.95 -2.19
N HIS A 16 -17.97 40.25 -1.68
CA HIS A 16 -16.74 39.69 -2.20
C HIS A 16 -16.85 38.17 -2.04
N LYS A 17 -17.03 37.48 -3.14
CA LYS A 17 -16.70 36.05 -3.21
C LYS A 17 -15.18 35.96 -3.13
N ASP A 18 -14.67 35.87 -1.91
CA ASP A 18 -13.26 35.60 -1.69
C ASP A 18 -12.97 34.26 -2.37
N ALA A 19 -12.13 34.31 -3.39
CA ALA A 19 -11.62 33.10 -4.02
C ALA A 19 -10.88 32.28 -2.93
N ALA A 20 -11.15 31.00 -2.85
CA ALA A 20 -10.48 30.12 -1.89
C ALA A 20 -8.96 30.30 -1.98
N PRO A 21 -8.24 30.30 -0.85
CA PRO A 21 -6.78 30.47 -0.85
C PRO A 21 -6.15 29.45 -1.81
N LYS A 22 -5.22 29.90 -2.65
CA LYS A 22 -4.55 29.03 -3.66
C LYS A 22 -4.02 27.73 -3.06
N GLY A 23 -3.47 27.77 -1.84
CA GLY A 23 -3.02 26.59 -1.12
C GLY A 23 -4.13 25.60 -0.75
N LEU A 24 -5.36 26.05 -0.51
CA LEU A 24 -6.50 25.18 -0.24
C LEU A 24 -6.95 24.46 -1.52
N VAL A 25 -6.96 25.15 -2.66
CA VAL A 25 -7.29 24.56 -3.96
C VAL A 25 -6.23 23.52 -4.35
N GLU A 26 -4.96 23.84 -4.15
CA GLU A 26 -3.83 22.92 -4.40
C GLU A 26 -3.88 21.69 -3.49
N MET A 27 -4.18 21.88 -2.20
CA MET A 27 -4.37 20.79 -1.24
C MET A 27 -5.58 19.91 -1.59
N LEU A 28 -6.71 20.49 -1.99
CA LEU A 28 -7.89 19.75 -2.43
C LEU A 28 -7.64 19.03 -3.76
N THR A 29 -6.86 19.60 -4.67
CA THR A 29 -6.48 18.96 -5.94
C THR A 29 -5.53 17.78 -5.70
N THR A 30 -4.58 17.91 -4.76
CA THR A 30 -3.71 16.79 -4.35
C THR A 30 -4.48 15.67 -3.65
N MET A 31 -5.52 16.00 -2.87
CA MET A 31 -6.40 15.01 -2.25
C MET A 31 -7.34 14.31 -3.25
N THR A 32 -7.59 14.91 -4.41
CA THR A 32 -8.43 14.31 -5.47
C THR A 32 -7.63 13.51 -6.50
N ASN A 33 -6.32 13.73 -6.64
CA ASN A 33 -5.42 12.93 -7.48
C ASN A 33 -4.91 11.70 -6.71
N ARG A 34 -5.84 10.84 -6.30
CA ARG A 34 -5.49 9.56 -5.67
C ARG A 34 -4.96 8.62 -6.74
N PHE A 35 -3.92 7.86 -6.37
CA PHE A 35 -3.50 6.69 -7.13
C PHE A 35 -4.72 5.82 -7.46
N GLN A 36 -5.00 5.62 -8.74
CA GLN A 36 -6.12 4.81 -9.22
C GLN A 36 -5.83 4.29 -10.62
N LEU A 37 -5.97 2.98 -10.83
CA LEU A 37 -5.87 2.38 -12.15
C LEU A 37 -7.25 2.33 -12.82
N SER A 38 -7.35 2.91 -14.03
CA SER A 38 -8.56 2.95 -14.85
C SER A 38 -8.62 1.74 -15.80
N MET A 39 -8.55 0.53 -15.26
CA MET A 39 -8.68 -0.73 -15.98
C MET A 39 -9.90 -1.49 -15.47
N SER A 40 -10.43 -2.47 -16.25
CA SER A 40 -11.49 -3.34 -15.74
C SER A 40 -10.96 -4.23 -14.59
N GLU A 41 -11.84 -4.65 -13.70
CA GLU A 41 -11.45 -5.52 -12.57
C GLU A 41 -10.97 -6.87 -13.09
N GLU A 42 -11.64 -7.40 -14.11
CA GLU A 42 -11.30 -8.67 -14.74
C GLU A 42 -9.92 -8.63 -15.38
N ASP A 43 -9.59 -7.55 -16.12
CA ASP A 43 -8.27 -7.37 -16.73
C ASP A 43 -7.19 -7.26 -15.68
N LEU A 44 -7.41 -6.50 -14.60
CA LEU A 44 -6.46 -6.37 -13.49
C LEU A 44 -6.22 -7.71 -12.79
N ILE A 45 -7.28 -8.47 -12.50
CA ILE A 45 -7.17 -9.80 -11.90
C ILE A 45 -6.30 -10.72 -12.80
N GLU A 46 -6.55 -10.72 -14.10
CA GLU A 46 -5.79 -11.55 -15.04
C GLU A 46 -4.31 -11.15 -15.08
N ILE A 47 -4.02 -9.85 -15.14
CA ILE A 47 -2.64 -9.35 -15.21
C ILE A 47 -1.91 -9.59 -13.89
N ILE A 48 -2.57 -9.44 -12.74
CA ILE A 48 -1.99 -9.76 -11.42
C ILE A 48 -1.63 -11.26 -11.37
N LYS A 49 -2.52 -12.14 -11.80
CA LYS A 49 -2.27 -13.59 -11.88
C LYS A 49 -1.08 -13.91 -12.80
N LYS A 50 -0.98 -13.27 -13.95
CA LYS A 50 0.17 -13.39 -14.86
C LYS A 50 1.47 -12.91 -14.20
N SER A 51 1.41 -11.80 -13.48
CA SER A 51 2.58 -11.25 -12.75
C SER A 51 3.05 -12.18 -11.64
N ILE A 52 2.13 -12.79 -10.87
CA ILE A 52 2.48 -13.80 -9.86
C ILE A 52 3.18 -14.99 -10.52
N LYS A 53 2.61 -15.53 -11.60
CA LYS A 53 3.23 -16.63 -12.37
C LYS A 53 4.61 -16.26 -12.90
N ALA A 54 4.77 -15.04 -13.43
CA ALA A 54 6.05 -14.57 -13.96
C ALA A 54 7.13 -14.51 -12.89
N VAL A 55 6.81 -13.95 -11.70
CA VAL A 55 7.75 -13.89 -10.56
C VAL A 55 8.12 -15.28 -10.07
N VAL A 56 7.18 -16.21 -10.04
CA VAL A 56 7.43 -17.61 -9.65
C VAL A 56 8.29 -18.32 -10.69
N SER A 57 7.98 -18.16 -11.98
CA SER A 57 8.76 -18.74 -13.08
C SER A 57 10.19 -18.22 -13.13
N ALA A 58 10.41 -16.93 -12.86
CA ALA A 58 11.75 -16.33 -12.77
C ALA A 58 12.63 -16.95 -11.66
N ARG A 59 12.02 -17.66 -10.70
CA ARG A 59 12.72 -18.45 -9.67
C ARG A 59 12.98 -19.90 -10.07
N GLY A 60 12.73 -20.23 -11.34
CA GLY A 60 13.00 -21.56 -11.91
C GLY A 60 11.86 -22.57 -11.73
N PHE A 61 10.62 -22.09 -11.60
CA PHE A 61 9.44 -22.96 -11.53
C PHE A 61 8.68 -22.93 -12.85
N GLU A 62 8.69 -24.04 -13.56
CA GLU A 62 7.93 -24.18 -14.80
C GLU A 62 6.43 -24.33 -14.52
N ASN A 63 5.61 -23.58 -15.24
CA ASN A 63 4.14 -23.63 -15.19
C ASN A 63 3.53 -23.61 -13.77
N PRO A 64 3.78 -22.56 -12.96
CA PRO A 64 3.24 -22.51 -11.61
C PRO A 64 1.71 -22.49 -11.62
N SER A 65 1.08 -23.37 -10.84
CA SER A 65 -0.33 -23.29 -10.55
C SER A 65 -0.59 -22.21 -9.50
N LEU A 66 -1.70 -21.49 -9.62
CA LEU A 66 -2.15 -20.53 -8.61
C LEU A 66 -3.09 -21.25 -7.64
N GLY A 67 -2.84 -21.04 -6.34
CA GLY A 67 -3.68 -21.56 -5.27
C GLY A 67 -4.93 -20.69 -5.01
N SER A 68 -5.73 -21.09 -4.02
CA SER A 68 -6.90 -20.31 -3.57
C SER A 68 -6.49 -18.92 -3.06
N ASP A 69 -5.40 -18.84 -2.30
CA ASP A 69 -4.88 -17.56 -1.80
C ASP A 69 -4.54 -16.61 -2.95
N ASP A 70 -3.96 -17.11 -4.06
CA ASP A 70 -3.58 -16.27 -5.20
C ASP A 70 -4.80 -15.72 -5.94
N ASN A 71 -5.88 -16.50 -6.03
CA ASN A 71 -7.13 -16.06 -6.65
C ASN A 71 -7.78 -14.95 -5.81
N HIS A 72 -7.96 -15.19 -4.52
CA HIS A 72 -8.53 -14.22 -3.59
C HIS A 72 -7.69 -12.94 -3.52
N LEU A 73 -6.37 -13.09 -3.44
CA LEU A 73 -5.44 -11.96 -3.42
C LEU A 73 -5.50 -11.14 -4.71
N SER A 74 -5.67 -11.79 -5.87
CA SER A 74 -5.76 -11.08 -7.15
C SER A 74 -7.01 -10.20 -7.21
N GLU A 75 -8.14 -10.69 -6.69
CA GLU A 75 -9.37 -9.91 -6.56
C GLU A 75 -9.20 -8.73 -5.59
N LEU A 76 -8.59 -8.99 -4.43
CA LEU A 76 -8.31 -7.96 -3.43
C LEU A 76 -7.42 -6.86 -3.99
N PHE A 77 -6.29 -7.22 -4.64
CA PHE A 77 -5.40 -6.24 -5.24
C PHE A 77 -6.06 -5.47 -6.41
N ALA A 78 -6.88 -6.12 -7.23
CA ALA A 78 -7.59 -5.44 -8.31
C ALA A 78 -8.50 -4.33 -7.76
N ARG A 79 -9.30 -4.63 -6.75
CA ARG A 79 -10.17 -3.64 -6.08
C ARG A 79 -9.36 -2.52 -5.42
N PHE A 80 -8.30 -2.88 -4.72
CA PHE A 80 -7.42 -1.90 -4.06
C PHE A 80 -6.76 -0.96 -5.07
N LEU A 81 -6.19 -1.48 -6.17
CA LEU A 81 -5.54 -0.67 -7.20
C LEU A 81 -6.53 0.21 -7.97
N GLN A 82 -7.80 -0.18 -8.05
CA GLN A 82 -8.87 0.64 -8.60
C GLN A 82 -9.44 1.66 -7.60
N GLN A 83 -9.03 1.62 -6.33
CA GLN A 83 -9.57 2.46 -5.24
C GLN A 83 -11.12 2.45 -5.19
N LYS A 84 -11.71 1.28 -5.45
CA LYS A 84 -13.18 1.11 -5.44
C LYS A 84 -13.81 1.20 -4.06
N ASP A 85 -13.00 1.04 -3.03
CA ASP A 85 -13.40 1.15 -1.64
C ASP A 85 -12.56 2.21 -0.89
N HIS A 86 -12.89 2.44 0.36
CA HIS A 86 -12.23 3.46 1.18
C HIS A 86 -10.92 2.99 1.83
N HIS A 87 -10.43 1.80 1.49
CA HIS A 87 -9.22 1.27 2.09
C HIS A 87 -7.99 1.96 1.52
N THR A 88 -7.12 2.41 2.43
CA THR A 88 -5.86 3.07 2.08
C THR A 88 -4.68 2.10 2.06
N GLY A 89 -4.89 0.84 2.41
CA GLY A 89 -3.83 -0.14 2.42
C GLY A 89 -4.27 -1.59 2.31
N VAL A 90 -3.26 -2.45 2.14
CA VAL A 90 -3.38 -3.91 2.19
C VAL A 90 -2.32 -4.44 3.14
N LEU A 91 -2.71 -5.29 4.09
CA LEU A 91 -1.80 -6.08 4.92
C LEU A 91 -1.92 -7.55 4.55
N LEU A 92 -0.83 -8.13 4.07
CA LEU A 92 -0.65 -9.58 3.95
C LEU A 92 0.15 -10.06 5.15
N TRP A 93 -0.40 -10.98 5.90
CA TRP A 93 0.35 -11.58 7.01
C TRP A 93 0.28 -13.10 6.98
N GLY A 94 1.22 -13.78 7.65
CA GLY A 94 1.24 -15.23 7.67
C GLY A 94 2.60 -15.79 8.04
N LYS A 95 2.70 -17.11 8.06
CA LYS A 95 3.94 -17.81 8.45
C LYS A 95 5.04 -17.65 7.40
N SER A 96 6.29 -17.74 7.85
CA SER A 96 7.44 -17.75 6.93
C SER A 96 7.29 -18.83 5.87
N GLY A 97 7.47 -18.45 4.60
CA GLY A 97 7.35 -19.34 3.45
C GLY A 97 5.98 -19.37 2.79
N CYS A 98 4.96 -18.64 3.30
CA CYS A 98 3.66 -18.53 2.64
C CYS A 98 3.68 -17.71 1.33
N GLY A 99 4.80 -17.06 1.00
CA GLY A 99 5.00 -16.41 -0.30
C GLY A 99 4.58 -14.94 -0.36
N MET A 100 4.49 -14.22 0.75
CA MET A 100 4.16 -12.79 0.81
C MET A 100 5.05 -11.95 -0.12
N THR A 101 6.36 -11.99 0.09
CA THR A 101 7.35 -11.28 -0.75
C THR A 101 7.19 -11.58 -2.25
N THR A 102 6.84 -12.80 -2.62
CA THR A 102 6.62 -13.17 -4.02
C THR A 102 5.42 -12.42 -4.60
N ARG A 103 4.35 -12.32 -3.84
CA ARG A 103 3.11 -11.64 -4.24
C ARG A 103 3.29 -10.12 -4.27
N LEU A 104 4.02 -9.55 -3.31
CA LEU A 104 4.37 -8.14 -3.33
C LEU A 104 5.24 -7.79 -4.55
N LYS A 105 6.24 -8.63 -4.87
CA LYS A 105 7.05 -8.47 -6.08
C LYS A 105 6.25 -8.61 -7.38
N ALA A 106 5.17 -9.37 -7.36
CA ALA A 106 4.29 -9.45 -8.52
C ALA A 106 3.51 -8.16 -8.74
N VAL A 107 3.08 -7.47 -7.67
CA VAL A 107 2.45 -6.15 -7.76
C VAL A 107 3.48 -5.10 -8.23
N ASP A 108 4.70 -5.12 -7.69
CA ASP A 108 5.78 -4.22 -8.13
C ASP A 108 6.08 -4.42 -9.62
N LEU A 109 6.19 -5.67 -10.09
CA LEU A 109 6.40 -6.00 -11.50
C LEU A 109 5.25 -5.50 -12.37
N LEU A 110 4.00 -5.71 -11.93
CA LEU A 110 2.83 -5.20 -12.64
C LEU A 110 2.90 -3.68 -12.78
N MET A 111 3.17 -2.97 -11.69
CA MET A 111 3.20 -1.51 -11.69
C MET A 111 4.31 -0.97 -12.60
N ARG A 112 5.52 -1.55 -12.57
CA ARG A 112 6.62 -1.17 -13.47
C ARG A 112 6.23 -1.37 -14.93
N ASN A 113 5.65 -2.52 -15.27
CA ASN A 113 5.22 -2.80 -16.63
C ASN A 113 4.11 -1.84 -17.11
N LEU A 114 3.17 -1.48 -16.23
CA LEU A 114 2.13 -0.50 -16.58
C LEU A 114 2.70 0.90 -16.80
N LEU A 115 3.64 1.34 -15.97
CA LEU A 115 4.32 2.63 -16.13
C LEU A 115 5.17 2.68 -17.39
N ASP A 116 5.81 1.57 -17.79
CA ASP A 116 6.59 1.47 -19.02
C ASP A 116 5.69 1.47 -20.27
N LEU A 117 4.48 0.87 -20.18
CA LEU A 117 3.55 0.74 -21.30
C LEU A 117 2.64 1.97 -21.47
N ILE A 118 2.37 2.70 -20.40
CA ILE A 118 1.47 3.86 -20.34
C ILE A 118 2.24 5.03 -19.72
N PRO A 119 3.06 5.76 -20.51
CA PRO A 119 3.87 6.85 -19.97
C PRO A 119 3.06 8.00 -19.35
N GLU A 120 1.77 8.08 -19.66
CA GLU A 120 0.84 9.05 -19.07
C GLU A 120 0.51 8.75 -17.59
N LEU A 121 0.83 7.54 -17.11
CA LEU A 121 0.74 7.19 -15.70
C LEU A 121 1.99 7.67 -14.96
N GLU A 122 1.96 8.89 -14.48
CA GLU A 122 3.08 9.51 -13.75
C GLU A 122 3.10 9.12 -12.26
N TYR A 123 2.87 7.84 -11.92
CA TYR A 123 2.87 7.38 -10.53
C TYR A 123 4.27 7.01 -10.03
N LEU A 124 4.59 7.45 -8.83
CA LEU A 124 5.79 7.03 -8.10
C LEU A 124 5.47 5.79 -7.27
N VAL A 125 6.03 4.66 -7.67
CA VAL A 125 5.90 3.38 -6.96
C VAL A 125 7.23 2.97 -6.36
N GLN A 126 7.25 2.67 -5.06
CA GLN A 126 8.47 2.25 -4.37
C GLN A 126 8.25 0.93 -3.63
N PHE A 127 9.14 -0.04 -3.91
CA PHE A 127 9.26 -1.27 -3.15
C PHE A 127 10.46 -1.16 -2.21
N VAL A 128 10.26 -1.43 -0.91
CA VAL A 128 11.32 -1.40 0.11
C VAL A 128 11.09 -2.51 1.13
N ALA A 129 12.15 -3.15 1.60
CA ALA A 129 12.06 -4.05 2.74
C ALA A 129 12.22 -3.25 4.05
N ALA A 130 11.47 -3.62 5.10
CA ALA A 130 11.56 -2.93 6.39
C ALA A 130 12.98 -2.97 6.98
N THR A 131 13.74 -4.04 6.68
CA THR A 131 15.15 -4.15 7.07
C THR A 131 16.07 -3.12 6.42
N ASP A 132 15.71 -2.59 5.25
CA ASP A 132 16.48 -1.56 4.55
C ASP A 132 16.27 -0.19 5.20
N LEU A 133 15.23 -0.05 6.02
CA LEU A 133 14.91 1.16 6.78
C LEU A 133 15.65 1.26 8.13
N ILE A 134 16.64 0.39 8.38
CA ILE A 134 17.48 0.43 9.57
C ILE A 134 18.73 1.26 9.28
N TYR A 135 19.05 2.21 10.20
CA TYR A 135 20.32 2.96 10.13
C TYR A 135 21.52 1.99 10.13
N PRO A 136 22.58 2.20 9.36
CA PRO A 136 22.91 3.40 8.58
C PRO A 136 22.34 3.41 7.15
N ASN A 137 21.62 2.37 6.71
CA ASN A 137 21.14 2.25 5.33
C ASN A 137 20.00 3.24 5.03
N ALA A 138 19.19 3.60 6.06
CA ALA A 138 18.10 4.54 5.91
C ALA A 138 18.48 5.95 6.40
N THR A 139 18.25 6.93 5.55
CA THR A 139 18.39 8.35 5.87
C THR A 139 17.01 9.00 6.12
N MET A 140 17.01 10.17 6.76
CA MET A 140 15.75 10.94 6.91
C MET A 140 15.17 11.38 5.55
N GLU A 141 16.02 11.56 4.55
CA GLU A 141 15.61 11.85 3.17
C GLU A 141 14.81 10.69 2.59
N LEU A 142 15.28 9.45 2.76
CA LEU A 142 14.54 8.25 2.32
C LEU A 142 13.15 8.19 2.94
N TYR A 143 13.02 8.43 4.25
CA TYR A 143 11.69 8.45 4.90
C TYR A 143 10.78 9.55 4.34
N LYS A 144 11.34 10.73 4.01
CA LYS A 144 10.57 11.81 3.36
C LYS A 144 10.13 11.41 1.95
N GLU A 145 11.00 10.76 1.19
CA GLU A 145 10.68 10.23 -0.15
C GLU A 145 9.57 9.18 -0.06
N LEU A 146 9.71 8.19 0.82
CA LEU A 146 8.71 7.13 1.00
C LEU A 146 7.34 7.66 1.47
N ARG A 147 7.33 8.79 2.18
CA ARG A 147 6.08 9.44 2.58
C ARG A 147 5.26 9.91 1.39
N VAL A 148 5.91 10.43 0.33
CA VAL A 148 5.24 11.13 -0.78
C VAL A 148 5.02 10.27 -2.02
N VAL A 149 5.60 9.06 -2.12
CA VAL A 149 5.34 8.15 -3.24
C VAL A 149 3.85 7.78 -3.33
N ASP A 150 3.35 7.60 -4.54
CA ASP A 150 1.92 7.35 -4.77
C ASP A 150 1.52 5.96 -4.28
N LEU A 151 2.35 4.95 -4.48
CA LEU A 151 2.17 3.60 -3.93
C LEU A 151 3.45 3.14 -3.23
N LEU A 152 3.36 2.84 -1.94
CA LEU A 152 4.42 2.19 -1.18
C LEU A 152 4.13 0.70 -1.02
N ILE A 153 5.12 -0.13 -1.34
CA ILE A 153 5.11 -1.57 -1.08
C ILE A 153 6.21 -1.84 -0.03
N LEU A 154 5.80 -2.16 1.20
CA LEU A 154 6.67 -2.38 2.34
C LEU A 154 6.71 -3.86 2.71
N ASP A 155 7.84 -4.51 2.43
CA ASP A 155 8.02 -5.95 2.65
C ASP A 155 8.63 -6.25 4.02
N ASP A 156 8.22 -7.37 4.61
CA ASP A 156 8.75 -7.91 5.87
C ASP A 156 8.67 -6.94 7.07
N LEU A 157 7.53 -6.22 7.22
CA LEU A 157 7.30 -5.31 8.35
C LEU A 157 7.37 -6.08 9.67
N GLY A 158 8.13 -5.56 10.63
CA GLY A 158 8.40 -6.18 11.93
C GLY A 158 9.70 -7.00 11.96
N TYR A 159 10.32 -7.30 10.81
CA TYR A 159 11.54 -8.10 10.76
C TYR A 159 12.80 -7.31 11.16
N GLU A 160 12.70 -5.98 11.24
CA GLU A 160 13.77 -5.11 11.73
C GLU A 160 14.01 -5.21 13.23
N GLN A 161 13.23 -6.01 13.97
CA GLN A 161 13.38 -6.21 15.41
C GLN A 161 14.71 -6.87 15.79
N GLY A 162 15.18 -6.60 17.00
CA GLY A 162 16.31 -7.34 17.60
C GLY A 162 17.70 -6.78 17.31
N ARG A 163 17.83 -5.63 16.64
CA ARG A 163 19.14 -5.01 16.31
C ARG A 163 19.50 -3.81 17.20
N GLY A 164 19.05 -3.79 18.47
CA GLY A 164 19.40 -2.75 19.46
C GLY A 164 18.72 -1.41 19.23
N ASN A 165 19.38 -0.29 19.60
CA ASN A 165 18.79 1.05 19.55
C ASN A 165 18.44 1.53 18.15
N THR A 166 19.17 1.10 17.12
CA THR A 166 18.88 1.44 15.71
C THR A 166 17.55 0.87 15.25
N SER A 167 17.19 -0.31 15.74
CA SER A 167 15.88 -0.95 15.52
C SER A 167 14.73 -0.12 16.09
N LYS A 168 14.86 0.35 17.33
CA LYS A 168 13.82 1.17 17.98
C LYS A 168 13.57 2.48 17.24
N LEU A 169 14.63 3.12 16.75
CA LEU A 169 14.50 4.32 15.93
C LEU A 169 13.78 4.00 14.61
N ALA A 170 14.17 2.91 13.91
CA ALA A 170 13.52 2.49 12.69
C ALA A 170 12.03 2.19 12.93
N GLN A 171 11.68 1.47 13.99
CA GLN A 171 10.29 1.19 14.36
C GLN A 171 9.49 2.48 14.58
N SER A 172 10.04 3.45 15.30
CA SER A 172 9.39 4.74 15.51
C SER A 172 9.16 5.49 14.18
N LEU A 173 10.18 5.53 13.32
CA LEU A 173 10.11 6.22 12.03
C LEU A 173 9.16 5.50 11.04
N ILE A 174 9.16 4.17 11.01
CA ILE A 174 8.23 3.38 10.21
C ILE A 174 6.79 3.59 10.71
N GLY A 175 6.56 3.56 12.03
CA GLY A 175 5.25 3.84 12.61
C GLY A 175 4.74 5.23 12.22
N GLU A 176 5.60 6.26 12.30
CA GLU A 176 5.27 7.62 11.87
C GLU A 176 5.00 7.69 10.35
N LEU A 177 5.80 7.00 9.54
CA LEU A 177 5.60 6.91 8.09
C LEU A 177 4.22 6.35 7.75
N LEU A 178 3.81 5.24 8.37
CA LEU A 178 2.51 4.62 8.14
C LEU A 178 1.35 5.53 8.55
N ILE A 179 1.47 6.21 9.69
CA ILE A 179 0.48 7.18 10.17
C ILE A 179 0.35 8.34 9.19
N LYS A 180 1.48 8.92 8.74
CA LYS A 180 1.46 10.06 7.82
C LYS A 180 0.89 9.69 6.45
N ARG A 181 1.25 8.52 5.92
CA ARG A 181 0.70 8.04 4.65
C ARG A 181 -0.81 7.82 4.75
N HIS A 182 -1.28 7.27 5.86
CA HIS A 182 -2.72 7.13 6.11
C HIS A 182 -3.42 8.49 6.19
N ASP A 183 -2.90 9.43 6.99
CA ASP A 183 -3.47 10.78 7.14
C ASP A 183 -3.54 11.53 5.79
N GLU A 184 -2.61 11.24 4.88
CA GLU A 184 -2.55 11.77 3.51
C GLU A 184 -3.28 10.89 2.47
N MET A 185 -3.97 9.83 2.92
CA MET A 185 -4.70 8.87 2.06
C MET A 185 -3.82 8.25 0.97
N ARG A 186 -2.53 7.99 1.25
CA ARG A 186 -1.59 7.40 0.30
C ARG A 186 -1.58 5.88 0.38
N PRO A 187 -1.85 5.18 -0.73
CA PRO A 187 -1.89 3.73 -0.78
C PRO A 187 -0.61 3.06 -0.30
N THR A 188 -0.77 2.05 0.57
CA THR A 188 0.34 1.29 1.15
C THR A 188 0.03 -0.20 1.18
N ILE A 189 0.90 -1.03 0.61
CA ILE A 189 0.80 -2.49 0.68
C ILE A 189 1.90 -2.99 1.61
N ILE A 190 1.55 -3.84 2.56
CA ILE A 190 2.46 -4.34 3.60
C ILE A 190 2.45 -5.86 3.60
N SER A 191 3.62 -6.48 3.79
CA SER A 191 3.72 -7.86 4.25
C SER A 191 4.31 -7.92 5.66
N SER A 192 3.85 -8.91 6.47
CA SER A 192 4.37 -9.12 7.83
C SER A 192 4.25 -10.58 8.26
N LEU A 193 5.17 -11.02 9.11
CA LEU A 193 5.03 -12.29 9.85
C LEU A 193 4.13 -12.13 11.09
N PHE A 194 3.76 -10.92 11.43
CA PHE A 194 3.01 -10.54 12.63
C PHE A 194 1.58 -10.16 12.26
N ASP A 195 0.64 -10.58 13.09
CA ASP A 195 -0.74 -10.10 13.05
C ASP A 195 -0.85 -8.64 13.51
N ILE A 196 -2.06 -8.09 13.45
CA ILE A 196 -2.30 -6.68 13.77
C ILE A 196 -1.97 -6.36 15.24
N ASP A 197 -2.26 -7.28 16.17
CA ASP A 197 -2.03 -7.05 17.60
C ASP A 197 -0.53 -6.96 17.90
N ASN A 198 0.24 -7.90 17.35
CA ASN A 198 1.70 -7.87 17.44
C ASN A 198 2.30 -6.62 16.77
N LEU A 199 1.75 -6.18 15.63
CA LEU A 199 2.16 -4.92 15.00
C LEU A 199 1.85 -3.71 15.88
N GLY A 200 0.75 -3.76 16.65
CA GLY A 200 0.41 -2.75 17.65
C GLY A 200 1.43 -2.67 18.79
N ASP A 201 1.96 -3.80 19.21
CA ASP A 201 3.02 -3.86 20.25
C ASP A 201 4.35 -3.30 19.72
N ILE A 202 4.64 -3.47 18.42
CA ILE A 202 5.90 -3.02 17.80
C ILE A 202 5.84 -1.53 17.44
N TYR A 203 4.77 -1.06 16.78
CA TYR A 203 4.67 0.28 16.18
C TYR A 203 3.71 1.21 16.92
N GLY A 204 3.02 0.70 17.94
CA GLY A 204 2.03 1.43 18.73
C GLY A 204 0.58 1.19 18.27
N GLN A 205 -0.35 1.33 19.21
CA GLN A 205 -1.77 1.04 19.01
C GLN A 205 -2.42 1.90 17.92
N ARG A 206 -1.90 3.10 17.66
CA ARG A 206 -2.40 3.95 16.57
C ARG A 206 -2.19 3.28 15.19
N VAL A 207 -1.04 2.65 14.96
CA VAL A 207 -0.78 1.91 13.72
C VAL A 207 -1.72 0.70 13.60
N ALA A 208 -1.89 -0.07 14.68
CA ALA A 208 -2.82 -1.20 14.68
C ALA A 208 -4.27 -0.77 14.37
N ASN A 209 -4.72 0.35 14.94
CA ASN A 209 -6.06 0.87 14.68
C ASN A 209 -6.24 1.32 13.22
N ILE A 210 -5.24 2.02 12.66
CA ILE A 210 -5.23 2.39 11.24
C ILE A 210 -5.36 1.15 10.35
N ILE A 211 -4.61 0.09 10.65
CA ILE A 211 -4.65 -1.15 9.87
C ILE A 211 -6.05 -1.79 9.96
N ARG A 212 -6.64 -1.88 11.17
CA ARG A 212 -7.99 -2.46 11.36
C ARG A 212 -9.08 -1.70 10.63
N GLU A 213 -8.98 -0.37 10.59
CA GLU A 213 -10.04 0.50 10.08
C GLU A 213 -9.93 0.76 8.59
N SER A 214 -8.69 0.76 8.05
CA SER A 214 -8.43 1.31 6.72
C SER A 214 -7.65 0.40 5.80
N TYR A 215 -7.28 -0.82 6.21
CA TYR A 215 -6.56 -1.77 5.38
C TYR A 215 -7.40 -3.01 5.10
N HIS A 216 -7.28 -3.54 3.89
CA HIS A 216 -7.63 -4.92 3.65
C HIS A 216 -6.62 -5.83 4.33
N VAL A 217 -7.08 -6.74 5.16
CA VAL A 217 -6.21 -7.67 5.90
C VAL A 217 -6.45 -9.08 5.39
N MET A 218 -5.39 -9.73 4.95
CA MET A 218 -5.45 -11.11 4.46
C MET A 218 -4.36 -11.95 5.11
N GLU A 219 -4.78 -13.04 5.77
CA GLU A 219 -3.88 -14.08 6.22
C GLU A 219 -3.57 -15.04 5.07
N LEU A 220 -2.29 -15.30 4.81
CA LEU A 220 -1.84 -16.32 3.87
C LEU A 220 -1.55 -17.62 4.60
N THR A 221 -2.38 -18.61 4.33
CA THR A 221 -2.34 -19.92 5.02
C THR A 221 -1.55 -20.97 4.26
N THR A 222 -1.37 -20.81 2.94
CA THR A 222 -0.67 -21.75 2.08
C THR A 222 0.83 -21.78 2.38
N ASN A 223 1.42 -22.96 2.39
CA ASN A 223 2.87 -23.11 2.48
C ASN A 223 3.49 -23.13 1.07
N PHE A 224 3.52 -21.96 0.45
CA PHE A 224 3.98 -21.77 -0.92
C PHE A 224 5.37 -22.33 -1.20
N ARG A 225 6.30 -22.22 -0.25
CA ARG A 225 7.65 -22.79 -0.39
C ARG A 225 7.62 -24.32 -0.42
N ARG A 226 6.77 -24.95 0.39
CA ARG A 226 6.65 -26.41 0.44
C ARG A 226 5.99 -26.96 -0.82
N GLU A 227 4.93 -26.31 -1.32
CA GLU A 227 4.28 -26.68 -2.57
C GLU A 227 5.24 -26.64 -3.76
N ILE A 228 6.07 -25.62 -3.82
CA ILE A 228 7.10 -25.44 -4.82
C ILE A 228 8.18 -26.53 -4.72
N ILE A 229 8.68 -26.85 -3.53
CA ILE A 229 9.69 -27.89 -3.31
C ILE A 229 9.11 -29.27 -3.70
N ASN A 230 7.88 -29.55 -3.31
CA ASN A 230 7.21 -30.81 -3.63
C ASN A 230 7.00 -30.98 -5.15
N ALA A 231 6.63 -29.90 -5.85
CA ALA A 231 6.51 -29.90 -7.31
C ALA A 231 7.84 -30.22 -8.00
N ARG A 232 8.98 -29.68 -7.50
CA ARG A 232 10.33 -29.98 -8.03
C ARG A 232 10.75 -31.44 -7.81
N GLN A 233 10.33 -32.06 -6.71
CA GLN A 233 10.71 -33.41 -6.35
C GLN A 233 9.77 -34.47 -6.93
N GLY A 234 8.74 -34.08 -7.70
CA GLY A 234 7.72 -34.99 -8.22
C GLY A 234 6.85 -35.65 -7.13
N HIS A 235 6.87 -35.08 -5.92
CA HIS A 235 6.08 -35.59 -4.80
C HIS A 235 4.65 -35.02 -4.86
N ASN A 236 3.67 -35.93 -4.93
CA ASN A 236 2.26 -35.59 -4.85
C ASN A 236 1.93 -35.14 -3.40
N PRO A 237 1.35 -33.95 -3.17
CA PRO A 237 1.10 -33.40 -1.81
C PRO A 237 0.12 -34.21 -0.96
N GLN A 238 -0.54 -35.23 -1.51
CA GLN A 238 -1.54 -36.07 -0.81
C GLN A 238 -1.01 -37.00 0.27
N TYR A 239 0.30 -37.07 0.55
CA TYR A 239 0.89 -38.09 1.43
C TYR A 239 1.54 -37.60 2.72
N TYR A 240 1.36 -36.35 3.13
CA TYR A 240 1.93 -35.88 4.40
C TYR A 240 0.88 -35.15 5.27
N GLU A 241 -0.18 -35.87 5.63
CA GLU A 241 -0.92 -35.62 6.86
C GLU A 241 -0.32 -36.55 7.94
N ILE A 242 0.53 -35.97 8.81
CA ILE A 242 0.81 -36.49 10.15
C ILE A 242 0.76 -35.30 11.10
#